data_7cab218b83b76c5f967b7f68a7fc964a
#
_entry.id   7cab218b83b76c5f967b7f68a7fc964a
#
_cell.length_a   1.000
_cell.length_b   1.000
_cell.length_c   1.000
_cell.angle_alpha   90.00
_cell.angle_beta   90.00
_cell.angle_gamma   90.00
#
_symmetry.space_group_name_H-M   'P 1'
#
loop_
_entity.id
_entity.type
_entity.pdbx_description
1 polymer ?
#
loop_
_entity_poly.entity_id
_entity_poly.type
_entity_poly.pdbx_seq_one_letter_code
_entity_poly.pdbx_strand_id
1 'polypeptide(L)'
;AKAAGEKFFQFMKTELLPKVDGKYECDTANRVLFGHSLGGIFTLYSLLDNATHPLFKKCIAASCSIGLGLDNYIFEKEKIAATQVTDLSVKLFIGSGTYVGSSPAMHQEFYKRLKNRNYPNLKVGFSLYPEQHGTDPYPIFRDGIQFVFSN
;
A
#
# COMPACT_ATOMS: atom_id res chain seq x y z
N ALA A 1 10.15 -6.08 13.22
CA ALA A 1 9.48 -5.68 11.98
C ALA A 1 9.07 -4.21 12.02
N LYS A 2 8.34 -3.74 13.06
CA LYS A 2 7.84 -2.36 13.17
C LYS A 2 8.97 -1.32 13.09
N ALA A 3 9.96 -1.38 13.96
CA ALA A 3 11.08 -0.44 13.98
C ALA A 3 11.92 -0.45 12.68
N ALA A 4 12.01 -1.60 12.00
CA ALA A 4 12.68 -1.70 10.71
C ALA A 4 11.90 -0.99 9.59
N GLY A 5 10.57 -1.11 9.58
CA GLY A 5 9.71 -0.40 8.64
C GLY A 5 9.80 1.11 8.80
N GLU A 6 9.78 1.62 10.03
CA GLU A 6 9.94 3.04 10.34
C GLU A 6 11.29 3.58 9.85
N LYS A 7 12.39 2.87 10.16
CA LYS A 7 13.73 3.26 9.70
C LYS A 7 13.85 3.25 8.19
N PHE A 8 13.29 2.23 7.53
CA PHE A 8 13.31 2.14 6.07
C PHE A 8 12.48 3.25 5.41
N PHE A 9 11.33 3.58 5.97
CA PHE A 9 10.54 4.71 5.51
C PHE A 9 11.29 6.04 5.62
N GLN A 10 11.94 6.30 6.75
CA GLN A 10 12.77 7.50 6.92
C GLN A 10 13.94 7.53 5.93
N PHE A 11 14.65 6.42 5.76
CA PHE A 11 15.71 6.33 4.73
C PHE A 11 15.19 6.66 3.33
N MET A 12 14.05 6.12 2.93
CA MET A 12 13.45 6.45 1.63
C MET A 12 13.13 7.94 1.51
N LYS A 13 12.55 8.52 2.55
CA LYS A 13 12.10 9.92 2.58
C LYS A 13 13.27 10.90 2.59
N THR A 14 14.30 10.63 3.40
CA THR A 14 15.35 11.63 3.68
C THR A 14 16.63 11.41 2.88
N GLU A 15 16.85 10.21 2.34
CA GLU A 15 18.09 9.87 1.64
C GLU A 15 17.85 9.37 0.21
N LEU A 16 17.09 8.28 0.05
CA LEU A 16 16.96 7.62 -1.24
C LEU A 16 16.25 8.50 -2.28
N LEU A 17 15.04 8.96 -1.98
CA LEU A 17 14.26 9.76 -2.94
C LEU A 17 14.94 11.09 -3.29
N PRO A 18 15.45 11.89 -2.33
CA PRO A 18 16.21 13.09 -2.66
C PRO A 18 17.43 12.82 -3.54
N LYS A 19 18.14 11.71 -3.31
CA LYS A 19 19.29 11.32 -4.12
C LYS A 19 18.90 10.92 -5.54
N VAL A 20 17.81 10.19 -5.70
CA VAL A 20 17.28 9.81 -7.02
C VAL A 20 16.80 11.03 -7.78
N ASP A 21 16.03 11.91 -7.13
CA ASP A 21 15.50 13.13 -7.73
C ASP A 21 16.58 14.12 -8.14
N GLY A 22 17.66 14.21 -7.37
CA GLY A 22 18.80 15.05 -7.70
C GLY A 22 19.67 14.50 -8.83
N LYS A 23 19.52 13.22 -9.18
CA LYS A 23 20.32 12.54 -10.21
C LYS A 23 19.57 12.32 -11.53
N TYR A 24 18.26 12.15 -11.48
CA TYR A 24 17.43 11.80 -12.62
C TYR A 24 16.24 12.76 -12.74
N GLU A 25 15.78 12.99 -13.96
CA GLU A 25 14.49 13.65 -14.18
C GLU A 25 13.36 12.70 -13.75
N CYS A 26 12.73 13.01 -12.62
CA CYS A 26 11.68 12.18 -12.02
C CYS A 26 10.36 12.93 -11.99
N ASP A 27 9.29 12.28 -12.44
CA ASP A 27 7.92 12.75 -12.14
C ASP A 27 7.56 12.40 -10.70
N THR A 28 7.92 13.31 -9.79
CA THR A 28 7.72 13.10 -8.35
C THR A 28 6.25 13.00 -7.94
N ALA A 29 5.34 13.58 -8.73
CA ALA A 29 3.91 13.54 -8.47
C ALA A 29 3.27 12.18 -8.83
N ASN A 30 3.92 11.42 -9.72
CA ASN A 30 3.42 10.16 -10.25
C ASN A 30 4.19 8.91 -9.78
N ARG A 31 4.94 9.03 -8.68
CA ARG A 31 5.62 7.86 -8.09
C ARG A 31 4.63 6.80 -7.65
N VAL A 32 4.97 5.54 -7.97
CA VAL A 32 4.24 4.37 -7.51
C VAL A 32 5.10 3.62 -6.49
N LEU A 33 4.51 3.25 -5.36
CA LEU A 33 5.09 2.27 -4.46
C LEU A 33 4.39 0.93 -4.67
N PHE A 34 5.14 -0.06 -5.13
CA PHE A 34 4.68 -1.44 -5.22
C PHE A 34 5.38 -2.29 -4.15
N GLY A 35 4.63 -3.09 -3.44
CA GLY A 35 5.17 -4.05 -2.49
C GLY A 35 4.40 -5.36 -2.50
N HIS A 36 5.15 -6.47 -2.40
CA HIS A 36 4.61 -7.82 -2.30
C HIS A 36 4.94 -8.43 -0.92
N SER A 37 4.04 -9.22 -0.37
CA SER A 37 4.24 -9.92 0.90
C SER A 37 4.52 -8.96 2.06
N LEU A 38 5.67 -9.03 2.71
CA LEU A 38 6.13 -8.05 3.71
C LEU A 38 6.30 -6.64 3.10
N GLY A 39 6.71 -6.55 1.84
CA GLY A 39 6.74 -5.29 1.09
C GLY A 39 5.33 -4.71 0.89
N GLY A 40 4.30 -5.55 0.75
CA GLY A 40 2.91 -5.12 0.72
C GLY A 40 2.46 -4.49 2.04
N ILE A 41 2.84 -5.07 3.18
CA ILE A 41 2.63 -4.45 4.51
C ILE A 41 3.36 -3.11 4.60
N PHE A 42 4.60 -3.04 4.11
CA PHE A 42 5.34 -1.78 4.09
C PHE A 42 4.65 -0.71 3.23
N THR A 43 4.06 -1.10 2.09
CA THR A 43 3.27 -0.19 1.24
C THR A 43 2.08 0.40 2.00
N LEU A 44 1.30 -0.45 2.68
CA LEU A 44 0.19 0.01 3.52
C LEU A 44 0.66 0.87 4.70
N TYR A 45 1.75 0.48 5.35
CA TYR A 45 2.37 1.25 6.42
C TYR A 45 2.77 2.64 5.96
N SER A 46 3.49 2.77 4.84
CA SER A 46 3.98 4.05 4.33
C SER A 46 2.86 5.03 3.97
N LEU A 47 1.74 4.50 3.49
CA LEU A 47 0.53 5.27 3.23
C LEU A 47 -0.09 5.82 4.52
N LEU A 48 -0.23 4.97 5.54
CA LEU A 48 -0.94 5.31 6.77
C LEU A 48 -0.10 6.14 7.74
N ASP A 49 1.21 5.90 7.80
CA ASP A 49 2.13 6.60 8.71
C ASP A 49 2.31 8.07 8.34
N ASN A 50 2.07 8.42 7.10
CA ASN A 50 2.18 9.80 6.60
C ASN A 50 0.88 10.23 5.86
N ALA A 51 -0.26 9.86 6.41
CA ALA A 51 -1.57 10.07 5.77
C ALA A 51 -1.88 11.55 5.48
N THR A 52 -1.37 12.49 6.28
CA THR A 52 -1.51 13.93 6.05
C THR A 52 -0.75 14.43 4.83
N HIS A 53 0.40 13.81 4.51
CA HIS A 53 1.26 14.16 3.38
C HIS A 53 1.87 12.90 2.76
N PRO A 54 1.07 12.09 2.03
CA PRO A 54 1.55 10.82 1.50
C PRO A 54 2.79 10.99 0.61
N LEU A 55 3.85 10.24 0.93
CA LEU A 55 5.09 10.21 0.13
C LEU A 55 4.86 9.60 -1.25
N PHE A 56 3.93 8.66 -1.32
CA PHE A 56 3.47 8.02 -2.56
C PHE A 56 1.96 8.18 -2.68
N LYS A 57 1.52 8.83 -3.75
CA LYS A 57 0.08 8.99 -4.05
C LYS A 57 -0.50 7.84 -4.85
N LYS A 58 0.34 6.90 -5.28
CA LYS A 58 -0.04 5.70 -6.02
C LYS A 58 0.63 4.50 -5.34
N CYS A 59 -0.18 3.57 -4.86
CA CYS A 59 0.27 2.42 -4.09
C CYS A 59 -0.35 1.12 -4.62
N ILE A 60 0.47 0.07 -4.70
CA ILE A 60 0.02 -1.27 -5.08
C ILE A 60 0.53 -2.24 -4.02
N ALA A 61 -0.39 -2.85 -3.28
CA ALA A 61 -0.10 -3.77 -2.20
C ALA A 61 -0.51 -5.20 -2.62
N ALA A 62 0.47 -6.04 -2.89
CA ALA A 62 0.27 -7.38 -3.42
C ALA A 62 0.46 -8.43 -2.33
N SER A 63 -0.56 -9.27 -2.13
CA SER A 63 -0.57 -10.41 -1.19
C SER A 63 0.14 -10.11 0.12
N CYS A 64 -0.27 -9.00 0.74
CA CYS A 64 0.33 -8.50 1.98
C CYS A 64 0.32 -9.58 3.07
N SER A 65 1.40 -9.69 3.83
CA SER A 65 1.51 -10.61 4.97
C SER A 65 0.64 -10.19 6.18
N ILE A 66 -0.59 -9.74 5.95
CA ILE A 66 -1.50 -9.30 7.02
C ILE A 66 -1.76 -10.43 8.01
N GLY A 67 -1.94 -11.67 7.56
CA GLY A 67 -2.19 -12.84 8.40
C GLY A 67 -0.99 -13.41 9.18
N LEU A 68 0.19 -12.79 9.14
CA LEU A 68 1.40 -13.31 9.78
C LEU A 68 1.75 -12.57 11.10
N GLY A 69 0.78 -12.32 11.96
CA GLY A 69 0.98 -11.66 13.25
C GLY A 69 1.19 -10.14 13.16
N LEU A 70 0.97 -9.55 11.99
CA LEU A 70 1.03 -8.10 11.75
C LEU A 70 -0.36 -7.48 11.53
N ASP A 71 -1.41 -8.27 11.69
CA ASP A 71 -2.79 -7.92 11.41
C ASP A 71 -3.24 -6.69 12.19
N ASN A 72 -3.10 -6.78 13.51
CA ASN A 72 -3.51 -5.67 14.39
C ASN A 72 -2.71 -4.40 14.11
N TYR A 73 -1.45 -4.53 13.71
CA TYR A 73 -0.59 -3.38 13.47
C TYR A 73 -1.11 -2.48 12.33
N ILE A 74 -1.44 -3.04 11.17
CA ILE A 74 -1.94 -2.26 10.03
C ILE A 74 -3.35 -1.73 10.29
N PHE A 75 -4.22 -2.52 10.92
CA PHE A 75 -5.55 -2.08 11.30
C PHE A 75 -5.55 -0.98 12.37
N GLU A 76 -4.63 -1.04 13.34
CA GLU A 76 -4.45 0.04 14.32
C GLU A 76 -3.86 1.30 13.69
N LYS A 77 -2.88 1.17 12.78
CA LYS A 77 -2.37 2.31 11.99
C LYS A 77 -3.48 2.98 11.18
N GLU A 78 -4.37 2.21 10.57
CA GLU A 78 -5.53 2.74 9.84
C GLU A 78 -6.47 3.54 10.75
N LYS A 79 -6.77 3.05 11.94
CA LYS A 79 -7.57 3.78 12.92
C LYS A 79 -6.91 5.11 13.30
N ILE A 80 -5.61 5.09 13.59
CA ILE A 80 -4.85 6.30 13.95
C ILE A 80 -4.88 7.30 12.77
N ALA A 81 -4.58 6.86 11.56
CA ALA A 81 -4.63 7.72 10.38
C ALA A 81 -6.02 8.37 10.22
N ALA A 82 -7.09 7.61 10.44
CA ALA A 82 -8.46 8.10 10.35
C ALA A 82 -8.81 9.20 11.39
N THR A 83 -8.06 9.34 12.46
CA THR A 83 -8.21 10.46 13.40
C THR A 83 -7.43 11.71 12.97
N GLN A 84 -6.50 11.57 12.03
CA GLN A 84 -5.58 12.62 11.61
C GLN A 84 -6.02 13.31 10.32
N VAL A 85 -6.78 12.62 9.46
CA VAL A 85 -7.18 13.13 8.15
C VAL A 85 -8.67 12.94 7.91
N THR A 86 -9.29 13.92 7.26
CA THR A 86 -10.65 13.85 6.72
C THR A 86 -10.67 13.49 5.23
N ASP A 87 -9.51 13.50 4.59
CA ASP A 87 -9.30 13.11 3.20
C ASP A 87 -7.97 12.39 3.05
N LEU A 88 -7.92 11.45 2.12
CA LEU A 88 -6.71 10.70 1.78
C LEU A 88 -6.57 10.67 0.25
N SER A 89 -5.83 11.62 -0.29
CA SER A 89 -5.65 11.78 -1.75
C SER A 89 -4.63 10.78 -2.31
N VAL A 90 -5.06 9.52 -2.40
CA VAL A 90 -4.24 8.37 -2.84
C VAL A 90 -5.06 7.43 -3.73
N LYS A 91 -4.38 6.81 -4.70
CA LYS A 91 -4.88 5.64 -5.42
C LYS A 91 -4.18 4.40 -4.88
N LEU A 92 -4.93 3.49 -4.29
CA LEU A 92 -4.44 2.24 -3.70
C LEU A 92 -5.09 1.05 -4.40
N PHE A 93 -4.29 0.16 -4.95
CA PHE A 93 -4.74 -1.15 -5.41
C PHE A 93 -4.25 -2.24 -4.47
N ILE A 94 -5.16 -3.10 -4.03
CA ILE A 94 -4.88 -4.25 -3.17
C ILE A 94 -5.18 -5.51 -3.97
N GLY A 95 -4.17 -6.33 -4.21
CA GLY A 95 -4.34 -7.65 -4.79
C GLY A 95 -4.10 -8.74 -3.74
N SER A 96 -4.87 -9.83 -3.79
CA SER A 96 -4.71 -10.96 -2.88
C SER A 96 -4.74 -12.28 -3.64
N GLY A 97 -3.69 -13.09 -3.49
CA GLY A 97 -3.71 -14.48 -3.91
C GLY A 97 -4.71 -15.31 -3.10
N THR A 98 -5.24 -16.38 -3.70
CA THR A 98 -6.20 -17.31 -3.06
C THR A 98 -5.60 -18.69 -2.76
N TYR A 99 -4.27 -18.78 -2.75
CA TYR A 99 -3.52 -20.00 -2.42
C TYR A 99 -3.64 -20.38 -0.93
N VAL A 100 -3.28 -21.61 -0.60
CA VAL A 100 -3.24 -22.08 0.80
C VAL A 100 -2.25 -21.25 1.61
N GLY A 101 -2.72 -20.74 2.74
CA GLY A 101 -1.92 -19.83 3.61
C GLY A 101 -2.05 -18.35 3.26
N SER A 102 -2.76 -17.98 2.18
CA SER A 102 -3.12 -16.58 1.92
C SER A 102 -4.20 -16.08 2.89
N SER A 103 -4.33 -14.78 3.01
CA SER A 103 -5.32 -14.15 3.89
C SER A 103 -6.28 -13.21 3.12
N PRO A 104 -6.99 -13.70 2.08
CA PRO A 104 -7.82 -12.85 1.23
C PRO A 104 -8.94 -12.15 2.01
N ALA A 105 -9.49 -12.79 3.03
CA ALA A 105 -10.52 -12.21 3.88
C ALA A 105 -10.01 -10.96 4.63
N MET A 106 -8.77 -10.99 5.11
CA MET A 106 -8.15 -9.84 5.81
C MET A 106 -7.84 -8.69 4.85
N HIS A 107 -7.36 -8.99 3.64
CA HIS A 107 -7.17 -7.99 2.60
C HIS A 107 -8.49 -7.32 2.20
N GLN A 108 -9.56 -8.12 2.06
CA GLN A 108 -10.89 -7.62 1.76
C GLN A 108 -11.45 -6.78 2.91
N GLU A 109 -11.23 -7.18 4.16
CA GLU A 109 -11.62 -6.42 5.34
C GLU A 109 -10.92 -5.06 5.35
N PHE A 110 -9.62 -5.02 5.11
CA PHE A 110 -8.87 -3.77 5.04
C PHE A 110 -9.37 -2.84 3.92
N TYR A 111 -9.63 -3.40 2.73
CA TYR A 111 -10.27 -2.68 1.62
C TYR A 111 -11.63 -2.08 2.03
N LYS A 112 -12.51 -2.90 2.65
CA LYS A 112 -13.83 -2.45 3.10
C LYS A 112 -13.74 -1.32 4.13
N ARG A 113 -12.79 -1.38 5.06
CA ARG A 113 -12.56 -0.31 6.04
C ARG A 113 -12.23 1.00 5.35
N LEU A 114 -11.27 1.01 4.43
CA LEU A 114 -10.91 2.21 3.69
C LEU A 114 -12.09 2.75 2.87
N LYS A 115 -12.88 1.89 2.24
CA LYS A 115 -14.10 2.29 1.51
C LYS A 115 -15.11 2.97 2.43
N ASN A 116 -15.31 2.43 3.63
CA ASN A 116 -16.29 2.94 4.59
C ASN A 116 -15.87 4.29 5.22
N ARG A 117 -14.59 4.69 5.11
CA ARG A 117 -14.13 6.03 5.53
C ARG A 117 -14.69 7.15 4.66
N ASN A 118 -15.09 6.83 3.41
CA ASN A 118 -15.63 7.80 2.46
C ASN A 118 -14.74 9.04 2.22
N TYR A 119 -13.41 8.83 2.23
CA TYR A 119 -12.48 9.92 1.90
C TYR A 119 -12.73 10.42 0.47
N PRO A 120 -12.93 11.74 0.25
CA PRO A 120 -13.34 12.27 -1.06
C PRO A 120 -12.39 11.93 -2.21
N ASN A 121 -11.08 11.92 -1.94
CA ASN A 121 -10.04 11.75 -2.96
C ASN A 121 -9.34 10.37 -2.91
N LEU A 122 -9.83 9.44 -2.08
CA LEU A 122 -9.33 8.07 -2.08
C LEU A 122 -9.97 7.25 -3.19
N LYS A 123 -9.14 6.74 -4.09
CA LYS A 123 -9.53 5.66 -5.00
C LYS A 123 -8.90 4.36 -4.50
N VAL A 124 -9.71 3.40 -4.09
CA VAL A 124 -9.22 2.09 -3.65
C VAL A 124 -9.86 0.96 -4.45
N GLY A 125 -9.04 0.07 -4.99
CA GLY A 125 -9.42 -1.13 -5.73
C GLY A 125 -8.98 -2.40 -5.01
N PHE A 126 -9.71 -3.50 -5.25
CA PHE A 126 -9.40 -4.82 -4.70
C PHE A 126 -9.68 -5.91 -5.72
N SER A 127 -8.77 -6.88 -5.85
CA SER A 127 -8.97 -8.07 -6.70
C SER A 127 -8.35 -9.32 -6.09
N LEU A 128 -8.95 -10.46 -6.41
CA LEU A 128 -8.46 -11.81 -6.05
C LEU A 128 -7.77 -12.46 -7.24
N TYR A 129 -6.72 -13.22 -6.96
CA TYR A 129 -5.88 -13.88 -7.96
C TYR A 129 -5.68 -15.35 -7.60
N PRO A 130 -5.92 -16.27 -8.53
CA PRO A 130 -5.78 -17.72 -8.28
C PRO A 130 -4.33 -18.20 -8.27
N GLU A 131 -3.37 -17.31 -8.47
CA GLU A 131 -1.95 -17.60 -8.54
C GLU A 131 -1.33 -17.92 -7.17
N GLN A 132 -0.17 -18.59 -7.18
CA GLN A 132 0.63 -18.88 -6.00
C GLN A 132 1.39 -17.63 -5.52
N HIS A 133 1.85 -17.64 -4.27
CA HIS A 133 2.55 -16.50 -3.66
C HIS A 133 3.77 -15.99 -4.45
N GLY A 134 4.47 -16.87 -5.15
CA GLY A 134 5.63 -16.48 -5.96
C GLY A 134 5.28 -15.93 -7.35
N THR A 135 4.05 -16.13 -7.82
CA THR A 135 3.61 -15.75 -9.17
C THR A 135 2.52 -14.69 -9.18
N ASP A 136 1.76 -14.54 -8.08
CA ASP A 136 0.68 -13.56 -7.95
C ASP A 136 1.14 -12.07 -8.02
N PRO A 137 2.39 -11.68 -7.68
CA PRO A 137 2.79 -10.28 -7.82
C PRO A 137 2.75 -9.76 -9.27
N TYR A 138 2.93 -10.61 -10.26
CA TYR A 138 2.94 -10.18 -11.67
C TYR A 138 1.58 -9.68 -12.16
N PRO A 139 0.48 -10.46 -12.09
CA PRO A 139 -0.84 -9.99 -12.48
C PRO A 139 -1.33 -8.85 -11.57
N ILE A 140 -1.04 -8.90 -10.27
CA ILE A 140 -1.39 -7.82 -9.33
C ILE A 140 -0.70 -6.50 -9.72
N PHE A 141 0.58 -6.54 -10.07
CA PHE A 141 1.32 -5.37 -10.51
C PHE A 141 0.72 -4.79 -11.79
N ARG A 142 0.48 -5.64 -12.80
CA ARG A 142 -0.10 -5.24 -14.10
C ARG A 142 -1.43 -4.50 -13.91
N ASP A 143 -2.36 -5.13 -13.17
CA ASP A 143 -3.70 -4.58 -12.97
C ASP A 143 -3.66 -3.36 -12.03
N GLY A 144 -2.77 -3.40 -11.05
CA GLY A 144 -2.51 -2.28 -10.15
C GLY A 144 -1.99 -1.04 -10.87
N ILE A 145 -1.04 -1.19 -11.81
CA ILE A 145 -0.54 -0.07 -12.65
C ILE A 145 -1.69 0.52 -13.47
N GLN A 146 -2.51 -0.32 -14.11
CA GLN A 146 -3.67 0.15 -14.85
C GLN A 146 -4.62 0.94 -13.95
N PHE A 147 -4.90 0.42 -12.75
CA PHE A 147 -5.78 1.07 -11.78
C PHE A 147 -5.26 2.42 -11.30
N VAL A 148 -3.99 2.50 -10.87
CA VAL A 148 -3.46 3.74 -10.28
C VAL A 148 -3.21 4.85 -11.31
N PHE A 149 -3.16 4.52 -12.60
CA PHE A 149 -3.07 5.48 -13.69
C PHE A 149 -4.39 5.71 -14.43
N SER A 150 -5.47 4.98 -14.10
CA SER A 150 -6.81 5.30 -14.66
C SER A 150 -7.29 6.66 -14.16
N ASN A 151 -8.09 7.33 -14.96
CA ASN A 151 -8.74 8.59 -14.58
C ASN A 151 -9.79 8.40 -13.49
#